data_69157f8118502b0cc20f23d1f7d2b0c2
#
_entry.id   69157f8118502b0cc20f23d1f7d2b0c2
#
_cell.length_a   1.000
_cell.length_b   1.000
_cell.length_c   1.000
_cell.angle_alpha   90.00
_cell.angle_beta   90.00
_cell.angle_gamma   90.00
#
_symmetry.space_group_name_H-M   'P 1'
#
loop_
_entity.id
_entity.type
_entity.pdbx_description
1 polymer ?
#
loop_
_entity_poly.entity_id
_entity_poly.type
_entity_poly.pdbx_seq_one_letter_code
_entity_poly.pdbx_strand_id
1 'polypeptide(L)'
;MFAQMVKTYHLHPIVDHFTIALLTFGVAAEILAAAAILLSRGREGFVSAWGHKLRSMSLLLMMGGAAASVMSYLSGDAEADRLWDTMSPAAQQILSPSNGAPAYLSHAVLGQYLMYAFLILAAWRVMLEVSSRLERTRIAFLIAGIIATGALLYQGKTGGELVYDQGVGTPSVNRNANQIEQPLNDEHTVSTER
;
A
#
# COMPACT_ATOMS: atom_id res chain seq x y z
N MET A 1 19.42 3.31 -13.25
CA MET A 1 18.48 2.50 -14.06
C MET A 1 17.11 2.38 -13.37
N PHE A 2 16.99 1.82 -12.15
CA PHE A 2 15.71 1.71 -11.42
C PHE A 2 15.00 3.04 -11.20
N ALA A 3 15.68 4.06 -10.63
CA ALA A 3 15.12 5.38 -10.42
C ALA A 3 14.63 6.07 -11.72
N GLN A 4 15.26 5.76 -12.85
CA GLN A 4 14.86 6.28 -14.15
C GLN A 4 13.61 5.58 -14.68
N MET A 5 13.47 4.27 -14.44
CA MET A 5 12.25 3.51 -14.76
C MET A 5 11.05 3.99 -13.93
N VAL A 6 11.22 4.21 -12.63
CA VAL A 6 10.17 4.74 -11.75
C VAL A 6 9.68 6.10 -12.26
N LYS A 7 10.58 6.99 -12.64
CA LYS A 7 10.26 8.32 -13.19
C LYS A 7 9.50 8.27 -14.52
N THR A 8 9.79 7.28 -15.37
CA THR A 8 9.22 7.20 -16.73
C THR A 8 7.85 6.52 -16.76
N TYR A 9 7.62 5.51 -15.90
CA TYR A 9 6.46 4.62 -16.03
C TYR A 9 5.45 4.73 -14.88
N HIS A 10 5.62 5.66 -13.95
CA HIS A 10 4.73 5.79 -12.76
C HIS A 10 4.49 4.42 -12.09
N LEU A 11 5.58 3.72 -11.77
CA LEU A 11 5.51 2.33 -11.32
C LEU A 11 4.90 2.18 -9.93
N HIS A 12 4.90 3.24 -9.10
CA HIS A 12 4.44 3.15 -7.72
C HIS A 12 2.99 2.63 -7.59
N PRO A 13 1.98 3.14 -8.30
CA PRO A 13 0.62 2.62 -8.18
C PRO A 13 0.51 1.13 -8.56
N ILE A 14 1.24 0.70 -9.59
CA ILE A 14 1.21 -0.70 -10.04
C ILE A 14 1.80 -1.62 -8.97
N VAL A 15 3.00 -1.27 -8.47
CA VAL A 15 3.70 -2.05 -7.43
C VAL A 15 2.90 -2.07 -6.13
N ASP A 16 2.29 -0.93 -5.76
CA ASP A 16 1.50 -0.82 -4.54
C ASP A 16 0.25 -1.72 -4.57
N HIS A 17 -0.51 -1.70 -5.67
CA HIS A 17 -1.67 -2.61 -5.82
C HIS A 17 -1.26 -4.09 -5.78
N PHE A 18 -0.10 -4.42 -6.38
CA PHE A 18 0.42 -5.77 -6.34
C PHE A 18 0.82 -6.18 -4.91
N THR A 19 1.44 -5.27 -4.17
CA THR A 19 1.81 -5.45 -2.76
C THR A 19 0.58 -5.70 -1.89
N ILE A 20 -0.44 -4.84 -2.01
CA ILE A 20 -1.69 -4.97 -1.26
C ILE A 20 -2.36 -6.32 -1.55
N ALA A 21 -2.44 -6.72 -2.82
CA ALA A 21 -3.04 -7.99 -3.20
C ALA A 21 -2.28 -9.19 -2.62
N LEU A 22 -0.95 -9.26 -2.81
CA LEU A 22 -0.14 -10.38 -2.34
C LEU A 22 -0.21 -10.54 -0.82
N LEU A 23 -0.10 -9.45 -0.06
CA LEU A 23 -0.11 -9.49 1.40
C LEU A 23 -1.50 -9.82 1.94
N THR A 24 -2.56 -9.23 1.39
CA THR A 24 -3.93 -9.52 1.80
C THR A 24 -4.30 -10.98 1.53
N PHE A 25 -4.02 -11.49 0.34
CA PHE A 25 -4.27 -12.90 0.00
C PHE A 25 -3.35 -13.85 0.79
N GLY A 26 -2.12 -13.44 1.11
CA GLY A 26 -1.20 -14.21 1.95
C GLY A 26 -1.76 -14.43 3.36
N VAL A 27 -2.26 -13.37 4.01
CA VAL A 27 -2.90 -13.45 5.33
C VAL A 27 -4.22 -14.22 5.26
N ALA A 28 -5.06 -13.98 4.25
CA ALA A 28 -6.31 -14.71 4.05
C ALA A 28 -6.07 -16.22 3.86
N ALA A 29 -5.07 -16.60 3.07
CA ALA A 29 -4.71 -18.01 2.88
C ALA A 29 -4.26 -18.66 4.19
N GLU A 30 -3.53 -17.95 5.06
CA GLU A 30 -3.13 -18.48 6.37
C GLU A 30 -4.33 -18.67 7.31
N ILE A 31 -5.29 -17.73 7.31
CA ILE A 31 -6.53 -17.84 8.09
C ILE A 31 -7.33 -19.06 7.61
N LEU A 32 -7.52 -19.19 6.29
CA LEU A 32 -8.23 -20.33 5.70
C LEU A 32 -7.52 -21.66 5.97
N ALA A 33 -6.17 -21.66 5.92
CA ALA A 33 -5.37 -22.83 6.27
C ALA A 33 -5.59 -23.24 7.72
N ALA A 34 -5.53 -22.28 8.65
CA ALA A 34 -5.76 -22.54 10.07
C ALA A 34 -7.17 -23.08 10.31
N ALA A 35 -8.18 -22.49 9.67
CA ALA A 35 -9.56 -22.96 9.76
C ALA A 35 -9.73 -24.40 9.20
N ALA A 36 -9.16 -24.69 8.04
CA ALA A 36 -9.23 -26.01 7.41
C ALA A 36 -8.57 -27.10 8.30
N ILE A 37 -7.39 -26.80 8.84
CA ILE A 37 -6.68 -27.72 9.75
C ILE A 37 -7.48 -27.95 11.03
N LEU A 38 -8.05 -26.89 11.61
CA LEU A 38 -8.90 -26.99 12.82
C LEU A 38 -10.17 -27.83 12.55
N LEU A 39 -10.85 -27.58 11.42
CA LEU A 39 -12.07 -28.30 11.04
C LEU A 39 -11.82 -29.77 10.72
N SER A 40 -10.62 -30.12 10.25
CA SER A 40 -10.26 -31.53 10.01
C SER A 40 -10.16 -32.35 11.29
N ARG A 41 -10.04 -31.70 12.47
CA ARG A 41 -9.91 -32.33 13.79
C ARG A 41 -8.81 -33.41 13.84
N GLY A 42 -7.72 -33.18 13.11
CA GLY A 42 -6.60 -34.13 13.01
C GLY A 42 -6.87 -35.34 12.12
N ARG A 43 -7.99 -35.39 11.41
CA ARG A 43 -8.28 -36.44 10.43
C ARG A 43 -7.58 -36.13 9.12
N GLU A 44 -6.86 -37.09 8.60
CA GLU A 44 -6.32 -37.00 7.24
C GLU A 44 -7.47 -37.04 6.21
N GLY A 45 -7.42 -36.18 5.20
CA GLY A 45 -8.45 -36.12 4.17
C GLY A 45 -8.34 -34.84 3.33
N PHE A 46 -9.32 -34.63 2.48
CA PHE A 46 -9.37 -33.52 1.54
C PHE A 46 -9.20 -32.15 2.23
N VAL A 47 -9.92 -31.91 3.33
CA VAL A 47 -9.88 -30.62 4.07
C VAL A 47 -8.51 -30.37 4.67
N SER A 48 -7.88 -31.35 5.29
CA SER A 48 -6.52 -31.26 5.83
C SER A 48 -5.50 -31.00 4.72
N ALA A 49 -5.60 -31.72 3.60
CA ALA A 49 -4.70 -31.54 2.45
C ALA A 49 -4.79 -30.13 1.87
N TRP A 50 -6.00 -29.55 1.78
CA TRP A 50 -6.18 -28.17 1.35
C TRP A 50 -5.61 -27.17 2.37
N GLY A 51 -5.75 -27.42 3.67
CA GLY A 51 -5.14 -26.60 4.71
C GLY A 51 -3.62 -26.51 4.55
N HIS A 52 -2.94 -27.62 4.26
CA HIS A 52 -1.50 -27.61 4.02
C HIS A 52 -1.12 -26.88 2.73
N LYS A 53 -1.87 -27.04 1.64
CA LYS A 53 -1.66 -26.30 0.39
C LYS A 53 -1.80 -24.80 0.59
N LEU A 54 -2.87 -24.35 1.27
CA LEU A 54 -3.10 -22.95 1.59
C LEU A 54 -1.98 -22.37 2.44
N ARG A 55 -1.44 -23.15 3.38
CA ARG A 55 -0.29 -22.75 4.20
C ARG A 55 0.97 -22.51 3.36
N SER A 56 1.25 -23.37 2.38
CA SER A 56 2.35 -23.18 1.44
C SER A 56 2.14 -21.98 0.53
N MET A 57 0.89 -21.78 0.05
CA MET A 57 0.52 -20.59 -0.73
C MET A 57 0.69 -19.30 0.07
N SER A 58 0.24 -19.29 1.34
CA SER A 58 0.45 -18.15 2.26
C SER A 58 1.91 -17.77 2.37
N LEU A 59 2.81 -18.76 2.55
CA LEU A 59 4.23 -18.51 2.63
C LEU A 59 4.76 -17.80 1.38
N LEU A 60 4.43 -18.32 0.18
CA LEU A 60 4.89 -17.72 -1.08
C LEU A 60 4.32 -16.32 -1.29
N LEU A 61 3.03 -16.11 -1.01
CA LEU A 61 2.36 -14.82 -1.14
C LEU A 61 2.93 -13.79 -0.17
N MET A 62 3.20 -14.18 1.08
CA MET A 62 3.79 -13.27 2.07
C MET A 62 5.25 -12.93 1.75
N MET A 63 6.05 -13.88 1.27
CA MET A 63 7.42 -13.61 0.85
C MET A 63 7.44 -12.67 -0.37
N GLY A 64 6.62 -12.96 -1.39
CA GLY A 64 6.47 -12.10 -2.55
C GLY A 64 5.94 -10.71 -2.21
N GLY A 65 4.93 -10.64 -1.33
CA GLY A 65 4.34 -9.39 -0.87
C GLY A 65 5.32 -8.55 -0.03
N ALA A 66 6.12 -9.18 0.84
CA ALA A 66 7.15 -8.49 1.60
C ALA A 66 8.26 -7.93 0.68
N ALA A 67 8.69 -8.67 -0.33
CA ALA A 67 9.62 -8.16 -1.34
C ALA A 67 8.99 -7.00 -2.15
N ALA A 68 7.72 -7.14 -2.55
CA ALA A 68 6.99 -6.09 -3.26
C ALA A 68 6.79 -4.84 -2.38
N SER A 69 6.61 -4.95 -1.06
CA SER A 69 6.49 -3.81 -0.15
C SER A 69 7.74 -2.94 -0.09
N VAL A 70 8.93 -3.53 -0.20
CA VAL A 70 10.19 -2.79 -0.33
C VAL A 70 10.20 -2.00 -1.64
N MET A 71 9.78 -2.63 -2.74
CA MET A 71 9.71 -1.95 -4.04
C MET A 71 8.66 -0.85 -4.05
N SER A 72 7.50 -1.08 -3.40
CA SER A 72 6.44 -0.08 -3.24
C SER A 72 6.95 1.13 -2.47
N TYR A 73 7.62 0.93 -1.33
CA TYR A 73 8.22 2.00 -0.55
C TYR A 73 9.24 2.82 -1.36
N LEU A 74 10.21 2.16 -2.00
CA LEU A 74 11.25 2.84 -2.79
C LEU A 74 10.67 3.59 -4.00
N SER A 75 9.65 3.04 -4.65
CA SER A 75 9.00 3.71 -5.77
C SER A 75 8.12 4.87 -5.32
N GLY A 76 7.47 4.75 -4.17
CA GLY A 76 6.66 5.81 -3.56
C GLY A 76 7.49 7.01 -3.12
N ASP A 77 8.62 6.77 -2.48
CA ASP A 77 9.58 7.80 -2.08
C ASP A 77 10.09 8.59 -3.30
N ALA A 78 10.51 7.88 -4.35
CA ALA A 78 10.97 8.49 -5.60
C ALA A 78 9.86 9.26 -6.34
N GLU A 79 8.61 8.83 -6.25
CA GLU A 79 7.45 9.51 -6.86
C GLU A 79 7.06 10.75 -6.03
N ALA A 80 7.11 10.66 -4.70
CA ALA A 80 6.87 11.76 -3.79
C ALA A 80 7.86 12.90 -4.02
N ASP A 81 9.16 12.60 -4.10
CA ASP A 81 10.21 13.58 -4.41
C ASP A 81 9.96 14.28 -5.75
N ARG A 82 9.52 13.52 -6.76
CA ARG A 82 9.27 14.06 -8.09
C ARG A 82 8.07 15.02 -8.15
N LEU A 83 7.02 14.72 -7.38
CA LEU A 83 5.75 15.44 -7.43
C LEU A 83 5.61 16.51 -6.35
N TRP A 84 6.52 16.56 -5.37
CA TRP A 84 6.40 17.40 -4.17
C TRP A 84 6.05 18.86 -4.48
N ASP A 85 6.79 19.49 -5.39
CA ASP A 85 6.61 20.90 -5.75
C ASP A 85 5.32 21.16 -6.55
N THR A 86 4.69 20.12 -7.07
CA THR A 86 3.43 20.20 -7.84
C THR A 86 2.20 19.85 -7.00
N MET A 87 2.41 19.34 -5.78
CA MET A 87 1.32 18.95 -4.88
C MET A 87 0.68 20.15 -4.21
N SER A 88 -0.66 20.09 -4.04
CA SER A 88 -1.36 21.02 -3.17
C SER A 88 -0.88 20.93 -1.70
N PRO A 89 -1.01 21.99 -0.89
CA PRO A 89 -0.69 21.91 0.54
C PRO A 89 -1.46 20.80 1.27
N ALA A 90 -2.71 20.52 0.84
CA ALA A 90 -3.52 19.43 1.39
C ALA A 90 -2.93 18.06 1.05
N ALA A 91 -2.46 17.84 -0.19
CA ALA A 91 -1.79 16.62 -0.59
C ALA A 91 -0.47 16.40 0.15
N GLN A 92 0.34 17.45 0.31
CA GLN A 92 1.58 17.40 1.09
C GLN A 92 1.30 17.02 2.55
N GLN A 93 0.19 17.49 3.13
CA GLN A 93 -0.20 17.16 4.50
C GLN A 93 -0.66 15.70 4.67
N ILE A 94 -1.32 15.11 3.67
CA ILE A 94 -1.67 13.68 3.66
C ILE A 94 -0.39 12.82 3.54
N LEU A 95 0.53 13.24 2.69
CA LEU A 95 1.76 12.51 2.43
C LEU A 95 2.73 12.56 3.62
N SER A 96 2.95 13.76 4.16
CA SER A 96 3.89 14.01 5.27
C SER A 96 3.38 15.17 6.14
N PRO A 97 2.66 14.91 7.25
CA PRO A 97 2.07 15.95 8.07
C PRO A 97 3.15 16.80 8.75
N SER A 98 3.14 18.09 8.48
CA SER A 98 4.04 19.06 9.09
C SER A 98 3.48 19.74 10.35
N ASN A 99 2.16 19.67 10.61
CA ASN A 99 1.48 20.45 11.64
C ASN A 99 0.46 19.61 12.43
N GLY A 100 0.89 18.97 13.52
CA GLY A 100 0.01 18.52 14.60
C GLY A 100 -0.80 17.25 14.38
N ALA A 101 -0.91 16.72 13.16
CA ALA A 101 -1.44 15.38 12.96
C ALA A 101 -0.38 14.33 13.33
N PRO A 102 -0.77 13.18 13.91
CA PRO A 102 0.19 12.14 14.26
C PRO A 102 0.93 11.67 13.00
N ALA A 103 2.24 11.89 12.95
CA ALA A 103 3.07 11.55 11.79
C ALA A 103 2.93 10.08 11.35
N TYR A 104 2.61 9.17 12.27
CA TYR A 104 2.39 7.75 11.98
C TYR A 104 1.12 7.44 11.16
N LEU A 105 0.22 8.40 10.98
CA LEU A 105 -0.96 8.28 10.13
C LEU A 105 -0.75 8.85 8.72
N SER A 106 0.40 9.48 8.45
CA SER A 106 0.71 9.94 7.10
C SER A 106 0.95 8.77 6.14
N HIS A 107 0.60 8.96 4.88
CA HIS A 107 0.75 7.92 3.87
C HIS A 107 2.18 7.40 3.77
N ALA A 108 3.18 8.28 3.74
CA ALA A 108 4.59 7.90 3.61
C ALA A 108 5.12 7.16 4.85
N VAL A 109 4.87 7.69 6.06
CA VAL A 109 5.37 7.11 7.31
C VAL A 109 4.67 5.79 7.61
N LEU A 110 3.35 5.72 7.41
CA LEU A 110 2.60 4.47 7.57
C LEU A 110 3.08 3.40 6.58
N GLY A 111 3.35 3.76 5.32
CA GLY A 111 3.91 2.87 4.32
C GLY A 111 5.26 2.28 4.74
N GLN A 112 6.13 3.10 5.33
CA GLN A 112 7.41 2.65 5.87
C GLN A 112 7.24 1.65 7.03
N TYR A 113 6.36 1.95 7.99
CA TYR A 113 6.09 1.03 9.10
C TYR A 113 5.47 -0.29 8.63
N LEU A 114 4.57 -0.24 7.65
CA LEU A 114 3.97 -1.43 7.06
C LEU A 114 5.00 -2.28 6.32
N MET A 115 5.92 -1.67 5.59
CA MET A 115 7.03 -2.40 4.96
C MET A 115 7.81 -3.21 6.01
N TYR A 116 8.23 -2.57 7.11
CA TYR A 116 8.93 -3.29 8.19
C TYR A 116 8.06 -4.35 8.86
N ALA A 117 6.79 -4.05 9.12
CA ALA A 117 5.87 -5.00 9.73
C ALA A 117 5.71 -6.26 8.86
N PHE A 118 5.54 -6.11 7.55
CA PHE A 118 5.40 -7.25 6.65
C PHE A 118 6.71 -8.00 6.41
N LEU A 119 7.86 -7.35 6.46
CA LEU A 119 9.16 -8.03 6.47
C LEU A 119 9.31 -8.91 7.73
N ILE A 120 8.93 -8.38 8.89
CA ILE A 120 8.94 -9.13 10.16
C ILE A 120 7.93 -10.29 10.11
N LEU A 121 6.72 -10.05 9.60
CA LEU A 121 5.71 -11.09 9.44
C LEU A 121 6.15 -12.19 8.47
N ALA A 122 6.78 -11.83 7.35
CA ALA A 122 7.32 -12.81 6.42
C ALA A 122 8.43 -13.65 7.04
N ALA A 123 9.36 -13.03 7.77
CA ALA A 123 10.39 -13.75 8.52
C ALA A 123 9.77 -14.67 9.59
N TRP A 124 8.77 -14.18 10.35
CA TRP A 124 8.05 -14.98 11.32
C TRP A 124 7.33 -16.16 10.67
N ARG A 125 6.72 -15.93 9.50
CA ARG A 125 6.06 -17.00 8.74
C ARG A 125 7.04 -18.11 8.31
N VAL A 126 8.25 -17.74 7.87
CA VAL A 126 9.32 -18.71 7.58
C VAL A 126 9.70 -19.49 8.83
N MET A 127 9.89 -18.79 9.95
CA MET A 127 10.23 -19.42 11.23
C MET A 127 9.17 -20.40 11.72
N LEU A 128 7.88 -20.12 11.48
CA LEU A 128 6.78 -21.05 11.77
C LEU A 128 6.85 -22.32 10.91
N GLU A 129 7.46 -22.28 9.72
CA GLU A 129 7.63 -23.46 8.87
C GLU A 129 8.79 -24.33 9.33
N VAL A 130 9.90 -23.72 9.75
CA VAL A 130 11.14 -24.43 10.07
C VAL A 130 11.24 -24.87 11.54
N SER A 131 10.39 -24.33 12.44
CA SER A 131 10.48 -24.58 13.87
C SER A 131 9.16 -24.97 14.49
N SER A 132 9.02 -26.23 14.88
CA SER A 132 7.84 -26.73 15.62
C SER A 132 7.62 -26.04 16.97
N ARG A 133 8.68 -25.48 17.59
CA ARG A 133 8.55 -24.73 18.84
C ARG A 133 7.77 -23.43 18.67
N LEU A 134 7.87 -22.80 17.52
CA LEU A 134 7.19 -21.55 17.20
C LEU A 134 5.73 -21.74 16.77
N GLU A 135 5.29 -22.98 16.50
CA GLU A 135 3.90 -23.27 16.15
C GLU A 135 2.91 -22.72 17.21
N ARG A 136 3.32 -22.66 18.48
CA ARG A 136 2.52 -22.07 19.56
C ARG A 136 2.25 -20.57 19.37
N THR A 137 3.04 -19.88 18.59
CA THR A 137 2.90 -18.44 18.31
C THR A 137 2.02 -18.16 17.07
N ARG A 138 1.49 -19.19 16.40
CA ARG A 138 0.69 -19.05 15.19
C ARG A 138 -0.54 -18.17 15.36
N ILE A 139 -1.23 -18.26 16.50
CA ILE A 139 -2.39 -17.39 16.79
C ILE A 139 -1.94 -15.92 16.88
N ALA A 140 -0.84 -15.64 17.57
CA ALA A 140 -0.29 -14.28 17.65
C ALA A 140 0.13 -13.76 16.26
N PHE A 141 0.73 -14.61 15.43
CA PHE A 141 1.04 -14.31 14.05
C PHE A 141 -0.21 -13.95 13.22
N LEU A 142 -1.29 -14.73 13.35
CA LEU A 142 -2.56 -14.45 12.66
C LEU A 142 -3.16 -13.11 13.09
N ILE A 143 -3.18 -12.83 14.39
CA ILE A 143 -3.69 -11.54 14.92
C ILE A 143 -2.85 -10.39 14.39
N ALA A 144 -1.53 -10.49 14.45
CA ALA A 144 -0.63 -9.47 13.90
C ALA A 144 -0.82 -9.26 12.40
N GLY A 145 -1.00 -10.36 11.63
CA GLY A 145 -1.29 -10.31 10.19
C GLY A 145 -2.61 -9.60 9.88
N ILE A 146 -3.67 -9.88 10.65
CA ILE A 146 -4.98 -9.20 10.48
C ILE A 146 -4.85 -7.70 10.76
N ILE A 147 -4.18 -7.31 11.84
CA ILE A 147 -3.97 -5.90 12.19
C ILE A 147 -3.14 -5.21 11.11
N ALA A 148 -2.05 -5.81 10.66
CA ALA A 148 -1.21 -5.25 9.60
C ALA A 148 -1.96 -5.12 8.27
N THR A 149 -2.82 -6.10 7.94
CA THR A 149 -3.67 -6.03 6.73
C THR A 149 -4.69 -4.89 6.84
N GLY A 150 -5.33 -4.70 8.00
CA GLY A 150 -6.23 -3.57 8.24
C GLY A 150 -5.53 -2.22 8.05
N ALA A 151 -4.33 -2.07 8.59
CA ALA A 151 -3.52 -0.86 8.41
C ALA A 151 -3.06 -0.67 6.94
N LEU A 152 -2.77 -1.76 6.23
CA LEU A 152 -2.43 -1.74 4.81
C LEU A 152 -3.61 -1.25 3.95
N LEU A 153 -4.84 -1.70 4.24
CA LEU A 153 -6.03 -1.23 3.54
C LEU A 153 -6.32 0.25 3.83
N TYR A 154 -6.07 0.70 5.06
CA TYR A 154 -6.16 2.12 5.40
C TYR A 154 -5.11 2.95 4.65
N GLN A 155 -3.88 2.47 4.55
CA GLN A 155 -2.82 3.11 3.76
C GLN A 155 -3.17 3.17 2.27
N GLY A 156 -3.77 2.11 1.71
CA GLY A 156 -4.31 2.12 0.35
C GLY A 156 -5.42 3.18 0.15
N LYS A 157 -6.29 3.39 1.15
CA LYS A 157 -7.30 4.45 1.12
C LYS A 157 -6.66 5.84 1.05
N THR A 158 -5.68 6.13 1.90
CA THR A 158 -5.00 7.44 1.88
C THR A 158 -4.22 7.69 0.58
N GLY A 159 -3.67 6.64 -0.04
CA GLY A 159 -3.10 6.70 -1.38
C GLY A 159 -4.15 7.02 -2.45
N GLY A 160 -5.34 6.44 -2.34
CA GLY A 160 -6.48 6.77 -3.18
C GLY A 160 -6.91 8.24 -3.05
N GLU A 161 -6.98 8.78 -1.84
CA GLU A 161 -7.30 10.19 -1.57
C GLU A 161 -6.29 11.14 -2.24
N LEU A 162 -4.99 10.81 -2.22
CA LEU A 162 -3.97 11.58 -2.94
C LEU A 162 -4.23 11.67 -4.44
N VAL A 163 -4.68 10.60 -5.07
CA VAL A 163 -4.93 10.56 -6.51
C VAL A 163 -6.29 11.14 -6.87
N TYR A 164 -7.37 10.68 -6.22
CA TYR A 164 -8.74 11.00 -6.63
C TYR A 164 -9.25 12.34 -6.08
N ASP A 165 -8.87 12.69 -4.84
CA ASP A 165 -9.34 13.92 -4.20
C ASP A 165 -8.37 15.09 -4.40
N GLN A 166 -7.05 14.80 -4.42
CA GLN A 166 -6.00 15.82 -4.55
C GLN A 166 -5.37 15.88 -5.94
N GLY A 167 -5.72 14.95 -6.84
CA GLY A 167 -5.25 14.93 -8.23
C GLY A 167 -3.75 14.67 -8.39
N VAL A 168 -3.08 14.11 -7.39
CA VAL A 168 -1.64 13.85 -7.44
C VAL A 168 -1.33 12.88 -8.58
N GLY A 169 -0.40 13.27 -9.45
CA GLY A 169 0.02 12.47 -10.60
C GLY A 169 -0.96 12.46 -11.78
N THR A 170 -2.10 13.18 -11.72
CA THR A 170 -3.07 13.24 -12.84
C THR A 170 -2.83 14.47 -13.70
N PRO A 171 -2.64 14.34 -15.03
CA PRO A 171 -2.38 15.48 -15.93
C PRO A 171 -3.54 16.47 -16.09
N SER A 172 -4.77 16.04 -15.77
CA SER A 172 -5.99 16.82 -16.00
C SER A 172 -6.25 17.91 -14.95
N VAL A 173 -5.82 17.72 -13.71
CA VAL A 173 -6.08 18.65 -12.61
C VAL A 173 -5.20 19.90 -12.72
N ASN A 174 -3.93 19.76 -13.13
CA ASN A 174 -3.04 20.90 -13.33
C ASN A 174 -3.50 21.84 -14.46
N ARG A 175 -4.24 21.34 -15.46
CA ARG A 175 -4.80 22.22 -16.52
C ARG A 175 -5.97 23.05 -16.03
N ASN A 176 -6.82 22.49 -15.18
CA ASN A 176 -7.99 23.22 -14.67
C ASN A 176 -7.62 24.27 -13.63
N ALA A 177 -6.62 24.03 -12.78
CA ALA A 177 -6.12 25.02 -11.83
C ALA A 177 -5.55 26.26 -12.54
N ASN A 178 -4.76 26.07 -13.59
CA ASN A 178 -4.19 27.16 -14.39
C ASN A 178 -5.24 27.90 -15.26
N GLN A 179 -6.40 27.28 -15.54
CA GLN A 179 -7.51 27.94 -16.26
C GLN A 179 -8.44 28.74 -15.33
N ILE A 180 -8.52 28.36 -14.05
CA ILE A 180 -9.34 29.08 -13.08
C ILE A 180 -8.62 30.36 -12.58
N GLU A 181 -7.28 30.40 -12.62
CA GLU A 181 -6.49 31.58 -12.25
C GLU A 181 -6.31 32.63 -13.35
N GLN A 182 -6.82 32.41 -14.57
CA GLN A 182 -6.90 33.49 -15.55
C GLN A 182 -8.10 34.38 -15.19
N PRO A 183 -7.89 35.63 -14.69
CA PRO A 183 -9.00 36.54 -14.47
C PRO A 183 -9.65 36.86 -15.83
N LEU A 184 -10.98 36.90 -15.85
CA LEU A 184 -11.82 37.38 -16.95
C LEU A 184 -11.58 38.87 -17.24
N ASN A 185 -10.35 39.25 -17.58
CA ASN A 185 -9.96 40.65 -17.81
C ASN A 185 -9.92 41.07 -19.30
N ASP A 186 -10.34 40.21 -20.22
CA ASP A 186 -10.26 40.54 -21.66
C ASP A 186 -11.61 40.77 -22.35
N GLU A 187 -12.66 41.13 -21.62
CA GLU A 187 -13.87 41.68 -22.26
C GLU A 187 -14.24 43.02 -21.66
N HIS A 188 -13.66 44.11 -22.15
CA HIS A 188 -14.28 45.41 -22.36
C HIS A 188 -13.26 46.48 -22.82
N THR A 189 -12.70 46.29 -24.02
CA THR A 189 -12.30 47.45 -24.82
C THR A 189 -13.19 47.50 -26.07
N VAL A 190 -14.45 47.84 -25.87
CA VAL A 190 -15.30 48.31 -26.98
C VAL A 190 -14.85 49.69 -27.29
N SER A 191 -14.26 49.84 -28.42
CA SER A 191 -13.98 51.05 -29.18
C SER A 191 -15.18 52.04 -29.13
N THR A 192 -14.97 53.22 -28.56
CA THR A 192 -15.73 54.43 -28.88
C THR A 192 -14.81 55.38 -29.62
N GLU A 193 -14.72 55.21 -30.92
CA GLU A 193 -14.38 56.30 -31.84
C GLU A 193 -15.67 56.77 -32.51
N ARG A 194 -16.05 58.01 -32.22
CA ARG A 194 -16.75 58.95 -33.06
C ARG A 194 -16.23 60.35 -32.84
#